data_f9bc8b2c5b3180a783e1b5cf05cf73d1
#
_entry.id   f9bc8b2c5b3180a783e1b5cf05cf73d1
#
_cell.length_a   1.000
_cell.length_b   1.000
_cell.length_c   1.000
_cell.angle_alpha   90.00
_cell.angle_beta   90.00
_cell.angle_gamma   90.00
#
_symmetry.space_group_name_H-M   'P 1'
#
loop_
_entity.id
_entity.type
_entity.pdbx_description
1 polymer ?
#
loop_
_entity_poly.entity_id
_entity_poly.type
_entity_poly.pdbx_seq_one_letter_code
_entity_poly.pdbx_strand_id
1 'polypeptide(L)'
;LPILSDFSSWGVTTDGQLKPDVSAPGGSIYSSLNDNTYGSMNGTSMASPHVAGVAALVKEYLLKHYPDLTPAQNSELVKALIMSTAKLHIDKETGAYTSPRQQGAGIVDTAAAVSTGLYVTGENQYPSVSLGNVEDNFTFDVTVHNITDTDRTLKMIVNTNTDTVKDGQFDLTPRKLTETVWPEVTIKAHSSQTVTVKVNVAKFAEELTKLMPNGYFLEGFVRFVDPADDGDVVSLPFM
;
A
#
# COMPACT_ATOMS: atom_id res chain seq x y z
N LEU A 1 -6.03 -0.34 -15.35
CA LEU A 1 -6.43 -0.43 -13.93
C LEU A 1 -7.76 0.28 -13.74
N PRO A 2 -8.61 -0.16 -12.79
CA PRO A 2 -9.85 0.53 -12.45
C PRO A 2 -9.55 1.94 -11.94
N ILE A 3 -10.50 2.84 -12.09
CA ILE A 3 -10.42 4.21 -11.56
C ILE A 3 -10.84 4.15 -10.09
N LEU A 4 -10.13 4.87 -9.21
CA LEU A 4 -10.58 5.07 -7.84
C LEU A 4 -11.82 5.97 -7.87
N SER A 5 -12.87 5.54 -7.15
CA SER A 5 -14.14 6.26 -7.13
C SER A 5 -14.01 7.56 -6.32
N ASP A 6 -14.61 8.63 -6.81
CA ASP A 6 -14.62 9.96 -6.19
C ASP A 6 -15.34 10.01 -4.84
N PHE A 7 -16.28 9.07 -4.61
CA PHE A 7 -16.97 8.91 -3.33
C PHE A 7 -16.14 8.20 -2.25
N SER A 8 -14.95 7.65 -2.57
CA SER A 8 -14.10 6.98 -1.60
C SER A 8 -13.51 7.99 -0.61
N SER A 9 -13.56 7.66 0.68
CA SER A 9 -12.99 8.54 1.71
C SER A 9 -11.47 8.59 1.64
N TRP A 10 -10.91 9.77 1.88
CA TRP A 10 -9.48 9.99 2.00
C TRP A 10 -9.03 9.89 3.47
N GLY A 11 -7.84 9.35 3.69
CA GLY A 11 -7.08 9.54 4.93
C GLY A 11 -6.45 10.93 4.97
N VAL A 12 -5.89 11.31 6.06
CA VAL A 12 -5.50 10.52 7.24
C VAL A 12 -6.63 10.45 8.28
N THR A 13 -6.42 9.62 9.33
CA THR A 13 -7.25 9.69 10.54
C THR A 13 -6.91 10.95 11.34
N THR A 14 -7.76 11.31 12.31
CA THR A 14 -7.56 12.50 13.16
C THR A 14 -6.30 12.44 14.03
N ASP A 15 -5.77 11.26 14.26
CA ASP A 15 -4.50 11.00 14.97
C ASP A 15 -3.30 10.79 14.03
N GLY A 16 -3.46 11.09 12.73
CA GLY A 16 -2.40 11.08 11.73
C GLY A 16 -2.01 9.71 11.19
N GLN A 17 -2.83 8.67 11.43
CA GLN A 17 -2.55 7.34 10.88
C GLN A 17 -2.96 7.25 9.40
N LEU A 18 -2.17 6.52 8.62
CA LEU A 18 -2.47 6.25 7.22
C LEU A 18 -3.70 5.33 7.08
N LYS A 19 -4.69 5.81 6.36
CA LYS A 19 -5.91 5.11 5.93
C LYS A 19 -6.30 5.60 4.53
N PRO A 20 -7.06 4.81 3.74
CA PRO A 20 -7.56 3.44 4.01
C PRO A 20 -6.42 2.41 4.04
N ASP A 21 -6.69 1.17 4.50
CA ASP A 21 -5.70 0.08 4.44
C ASP A 21 -5.50 -0.42 3.00
N VAL A 22 -6.61 -0.64 2.27
CA VAL A 22 -6.63 -1.13 0.89
C VAL A 22 -7.83 -0.60 0.14
N SER A 23 -7.81 -0.74 -1.18
CA SER A 23 -8.95 -0.52 -2.07
C SER A 23 -9.48 -1.83 -2.63
N ALA A 24 -10.78 -1.88 -2.94
CA ALA A 24 -11.43 -3.02 -3.57
C ALA A 24 -12.59 -2.55 -4.46
N PRO A 25 -13.12 -3.40 -5.36
CA PRO A 25 -14.25 -3.03 -6.20
C PRO A 25 -15.47 -2.57 -5.40
N GLY A 26 -15.93 -1.36 -5.66
CA GLY A 26 -17.07 -0.74 -4.96
C GLY A 26 -18.00 0.03 -5.88
N GLY A 27 -17.68 0.15 -7.16
CA GLY A 27 -18.49 0.83 -8.17
C GLY A 27 -19.27 -0.15 -9.04
N SER A 28 -20.58 0.12 -9.22
CA SER A 28 -21.50 -0.67 -10.08
C SER A 28 -21.50 -2.17 -9.73
N ILE A 29 -21.54 -2.47 -8.44
CA ILE A 29 -21.54 -3.85 -7.94
C ILE A 29 -22.96 -4.41 -8.01
N TYR A 30 -23.15 -5.40 -8.88
CA TYR A 30 -24.41 -6.13 -9.03
C TYR A 30 -24.49 -7.27 -8.02
N SER A 31 -25.51 -7.25 -7.18
CA SER A 31 -25.69 -8.23 -6.11
C SER A 31 -27.16 -8.38 -5.71
N SER A 32 -27.44 -9.29 -4.78
CA SER A 32 -28.78 -9.50 -4.23
C SER A 32 -29.24 -8.30 -3.40
N LEU A 33 -30.52 -7.97 -3.54
CA LEU A 33 -31.24 -6.96 -2.77
C LEU A 33 -32.37 -7.63 -1.98
N ASN A 34 -33.10 -6.79 -1.22
CA ASN A 34 -34.30 -7.23 -0.50
C ASN A 34 -35.36 -7.80 -1.47
N ASP A 35 -36.28 -8.57 -0.92
CA ASP A 35 -37.44 -9.12 -1.64
C ASP A 35 -37.08 -10.00 -2.83
N ASN A 36 -35.97 -10.75 -2.72
CA ASN A 36 -35.49 -11.69 -3.75
C ASN A 36 -35.27 -11.02 -5.11
N THR A 37 -34.76 -9.78 -5.07
CA THR A 37 -34.38 -9.02 -6.28
C THR A 37 -32.88 -8.89 -6.41
N TYR A 38 -32.43 -8.32 -7.54
CA TYR A 38 -31.02 -8.03 -7.81
C TYR A 38 -30.88 -6.63 -8.37
N GLY A 39 -29.74 -5.99 -8.08
CA GLY A 39 -29.47 -4.65 -8.60
C GLY A 39 -28.02 -4.23 -8.39
N SER A 40 -27.66 -3.11 -8.99
CA SER A 40 -26.31 -2.52 -8.86
C SER A 40 -26.31 -1.40 -7.82
N MET A 41 -25.29 -1.40 -6.97
CA MET A 41 -25.03 -0.36 -5.98
C MET A 41 -23.59 0.13 -6.06
N ASN A 42 -23.35 1.36 -5.58
CA ASN A 42 -22.04 1.97 -5.46
C ASN A 42 -21.76 2.29 -4.00
N GLY A 43 -20.51 2.13 -3.60
CA GLY A 43 -20.07 2.54 -2.25
C GLY A 43 -18.90 1.73 -1.73
N THR A 44 -18.22 2.28 -0.75
CA THR A 44 -17.24 1.56 0.07
C THR A 44 -17.90 0.40 0.84
N SER A 45 -19.23 0.47 1.08
CA SER A 45 -20.03 -0.64 1.61
C SER A 45 -20.09 -1.86 0.69
N MET A 46 -19.84 -1.70 -0.61
CA MET A 46 -19.70 -2.79 -1.58
C MET A 46 -18.25 -3.28 -1.69
N ALA A 47 -17.29 -2.40 -1.47
CA ALA A 47 -15.86 -2.76 -1.44
C ALA A 47 -15.50 -3.59 -0.19
N SER A 48 -16.04 -3.24 0.97
CA SER A 48 -15.75 -3.92 2.25
C SER A 48 -16.02 -5.44 2.22
N PRO A 49 -17.18 -5.95 1.76
CA PRO A 49 -17.41 -7.39 1.65
C PRO A 49 -16.50 -8.09 0.63
N HIS A 50 -16.01 -7.41 -0.40
CA HIS A 50 -14.97 -7.98 -1.27
C HIS A 50 -13.69 -8.26 -0.47
N VAL A 51 -13.24 -7.29 0.34
CA VAL A 51 -12.06 -7.49 1.20
C VAL A 51 -12.30 -8.59 2.23
N ALA A 52 -13.50 -8.68 2.79
CA ALA A 52 -13.86 -9.77 3.70
C ALA A 52 -13.77 -11.14 3.02
N GLY A 53 -14.21 -11.26 1.76
CA GLY A 53 -14.06 -12.46 0.95
C GLY A 53 -12.60 -12.81 0.68
N VAL A 54 -11.78 -11.82 0.30
CA VAL A 54 -10.33 -11.99 0.14
C VAL A 54 -9.69 -12.47 1.44
N ALA A 55 -10.03 -11.85 2.57
CA ALA A 55 -9.50 -12.24 3.88
C ALA A 55 -9.88 -13.68 4.26
N ALA A 56 -11.09 -14.13 3.92
CA ALA A 56 -11.51 -15.51 4.15
C ALA A 56 -10.67 -16.51 3.34
N LEU A 57 -10.40 -16.22 2.06
CA LEU A 57 -9.57 -17.05 1.18
C LEU A 57 -8.09 -17.09 1.65
N VAL A 58 -7.53 -15.94 2.02
CA VAL A 58 -6.16 -15.89 2.56
C VAL A 58 -6.08 -16.63 3.90
N LYS A 59 -7.09 -16.49 4.75
CA LYS A 59 -7.16 -17.24 6.01
C LYS A 59 -7.25 -18.75 5.79
N GLU A 60 -8.06 -19.21 4.85
CA GLU A 60 -8.14 -20.63 4.48
C GLU A 60 -6.78 -21.14 3.97
N TYR A 61 -6.12 -20.38 3.10
CA TYR A 61 -4.78 -20.69 2.62
C TYR A 61 -3.78 -20.86 3.77
N LEU A 62 -3.75 -19.91 4.72
CA LEU A 62 -2.84 -19.96 5.85
C LEU A 62 -3.13 -21.16 6.78
N LEU A 63 -4.39 -21.44 7.08
CA LEU A 63 -4.76 -22.60 7.91
C LEU A 63 -4.36 -23.93 7.27
N LYS A 64 -4.35 -23.99 5.94
CA LYS A 64 -3.99 -25.19 5.19
C LYS A 64 -2.46 -25.39 5.08
N HIS A 65 -1.73 -24.30 4.86
CA HIS A 65 -0.28 -24.37 4.57
C HIS A 65 0.59 -24.06 5.79
N TYR A 66 0.06 -23.39 6.82
CA TYR A 66 0.76 -22.98 8.04
C TYR A 66 -0.09 -23.29 9.28
N PRO A 67 -0.37 -24.59 9.54
CA PRO A 67 -1.34 -25.01 10.57
C PRO A 67 -0.90 -24.68 12.00
N ASP A 68 0.39 -24.42 12.23
CA ASP A 68 0.95 -24.12 13.54
C ASP A 68 0.79 -22.65 13.97
N LEU A 69 0.24 -21.79 13.09
CA LEU A 69 -0.02 -20.39 13.42
C LEU A 69 -1.13 -20.29 14.49
N THR A 70 -0.87 -19.52 15.54
CA THR A 70 -1.93 -19.13 16.46
C THR A 70 -3.00 -18.29 15.78
N PRO A 71 -4.23 -18.22 16.30
CA PRO A 71 -5.29 -17.37 15.72
C PRO A 71 -4.89 -15.89 15.56
N ALA A 72 -4.09 -15.35 16.51
CA ALA A 72 -3.59 -13.98 16.43
C ALA A 72 -2.59 -13.82 15.27
N GLN A 73 -1.57 -14.68 15.20
CA GLN A 73 -0.58 -14.68 14.11
C GLN A 73 -1.25 -14.85 12.74
N ASN A 74 -2.24 -15.75 12.63
CA ASN A 74 -3.00 -15.93 11.40
C ASN A 74 -3.71 -14.64 10.99
N SER A 75 -4.37 -13.95 11.93
CA SER A 75 -5.08 -12.71 11.66
C SER A 75 -4.14 -11.57 11.22
N GLU A 76 -2.99 -11.42 11.87
CA GLU A 76 -1.95 -10.45 11.50
C GLU A 76 -1.39 -10.74 10.11
N LEU A 77 -1.10 -12.01 9.83
CA LEU A 77 -0.54 -12.43 8.54
C LEU A 77 -1.55 -12.29 7.40
N VAL A 78 -2.84 -12.55 7.61
CA VAL A 78 -3.91 -12.26 6.64
C VAL A 78 -3.85 -10.79 6.22
N LYS A 79 -3.80 -9.88 7.19
CA LYS A 79 -3.73 -8.44 6.91
C LYS A 79 -2.44 -8.06 6.18
N ALA A 80 -1.30 -8.55 6.66
CA ALA A 80 0.00 -8.25 6.08
C ALA A 80 0.10 -8.72 4.61
N LEU A 81 -0.35 -9.92 4.30
CA LEU A 81 -0.36 -10.45 2.94
C LEU A 81 -1.29 -9.64 2.02
N ILE A 82 -2.51 -9.34 2.45
CA ILE A 82 -3.47 -8.55 1.64
C ILE A 82 -2.90 -7.17 1.32
N MET A 83 -2.34 -6.48 2.30
CA MET A 83 -1.80 -5.14 2.10
C MET A 83 -0.51 -5.15 1.27
N SER A 84 0.42 -6.05 1.59
CA SER A 84 1.72 -6.08 0.91
C SER A 84 1.64 -6.50 -0.56
N THR A 85 0.62 -7.28 -0.94
CA THR A 85 0.45 -7.77 -2.32
C THR A 85 -0.58 -6.99 -3.14
N ALA A 86 -1.16 -5.95 -2.55
CA ALA A 86 -2.13 -5.10 -3.24
C ALA A 86 -1.48 -4.41 -4.45
N LYS A 87 -2.20 -4.32 -5.56
CA LYS A 87 -1.74 -3.67 -6.79
C LYS A 87 -1.85 -2.17 -6.69
N LEU A 88 -0.72 -1.50 -6.84
CA LEU A 88 -0.65 -0.04 -6.81
C LEU A 88 -1.39 0.58 -8.01
N HIS A 89 -2.23 1.55 -7.72
CA HIS A 89 -2.87 2.38 -8.73
C HIS A 89 -1.95 3.53 -9.13
N ILE A 90 -1.83 3.75 -10.44
CA ILE A 90 -1.08 4.86 -11.04
C ILE A 90 -2.09 5.83 -11.64
N ASP A 91 -1.96 7.09 -11.30
CA ASP A 91 -2.72 8.15 -11.92
C ASP A 91 -2.32 8.28 -13.39
N LYS A 92 -3.31 8.29 -14.29
CA LYS A 92 -3.06 8.26 -15.74
C LYS A 92 -2.59 9.59 -16.32
N GLU A 93 -2.91 10.68 -15.66
CA GLU A 93 -2.56 12.03 -16.13
C GLU A 93 -1.12 12.38 -15.76
N THR A 94 -0.73 12.05 -14.54
CA THR A 94 0.61 12.39 -14.02
C THR A 94 1.63 11.26 -14.16
N GLY A 95 1.19 10.02 -14.32
CA GLY A 95 2.05 8.84 -14.29
C GLY A 95 2.65 8.53 -12.91
N ALA A 96 2.23 9.28 -11.87
CA ALA A 96 2.65 9.04 -10.50
C ALA A 96 1.73 8.01 -9.82
N TYR A 97 2.21 7.37 -8.76
CA TYR A 97 1.34 6.54 -7.93
C TYR A 97 0.32 7.43 -7.22
N THR A 98 -0.94 7.03 -7.29
CA THR A 98 -2.00 7.69 -6.52
C THR A 98 -1.66 7.71 -5.04
N SER A 99 -2.05 8.77 -4.35
CA SER A 99 -1.80 8.96 -2.92
C SER A 99 -2.19 7.72 -2.09
N PRO A 100 -1.31 7.22 -1.20
CA PRO A 100 -1.70 6.19 -0.25
C PRO A 100 -2.85 6.61 0.67
N ARG A 101 -3.08 7.91 0.89
CA ARG A 101 -4.26 8.43 1.60
C ARG A 101 -5.58 8.17 0.84
N GLN A 102 -5.51 7.89 -0.46
CA GLN A 102 -6.66 7.56 -1.30
C GLN A 102 -6.76 6.07 -1.57
N GLN A 103 -5.66 5.41 -1.95
CA GLN A 103 -5.69 4.00 -2.34
C GLN A 103 -5.31 3.00 -1.23
N GLY A 104 -4.74 3.47 -0.12
CA GLY A 104 -4.10 2.61 0.87
C GLY A 104 -2.86 1.94 0.27
N ALA A 105 -2.69 0.67 0.57
CA ALA A 105 -1.64 -0.16 -0.02
C ALA A 105 -1.91 -0.55 -1.50
N GLY A 106 -3.08 -0.19 -2.04
CA GLY A 106 -3.48 -0.51 -3.40
C GLY A 106 -4.76 -1.34 -3.50
N ILE A 107 -5.06 -1.85 -4.69
CA ILE A 107 -6.22 -2.68 -4.96
C ILE A 107 -5.90 -4.12 -4.58
N VAL A 108 -6.77 -4.76 -3.79
CA VAL A 108 -6.57 -6.14 -3.33
C VAL A 108 -6.37 -7.12 -4.48
N ASP A 109 -5.37 -7.99 -4.35
CA ASP A 109 -5.08 -9.09 -5.27
C ASP A 109 -5.04 -10.43 -4.51
N THR A 110 -6.13 -11.18 -4.60
CA THR A 110 -6.27 -12.47 -3.90
C THR A 110 -5.24 -13.49 -4.39
N ALA A 111 -4.97 -13.52 -5.70
CA ALA A 111 -4.04 -14.49 -6.27
C ALA A 111 -2.61 -14.24 -5.75
N ALA A 112 -2.17 -12.99 -5.74
CA ALA A 112 -0.88 -12.61 -5.20
C ALA A 112 -0.80 -12.90 -3.69
N ALA A 113 -1.84 -12.59 -2.91
CA ALA A 113 -1.87 -12.79 -1.46
C ALA A 113 -1.74 -14.26 -1.04
N VAL A 114 -2.22 -15.22 -1.86
CA VAL A 114 -2.13 -16.67 -1.57
C VAL A 114 -0.98 -17.37 -2.28
N SER A 115 -0.14 -16.67 -3.02
CA SER A 115 0.94 -17.30 -3.80
C SER A 115 2.33 -16.76 -3.49
N THR A 116 2.46 -15.51 -3.04
CA THR A 116 3.77 -14.89 -2.92
C THR A 116 4.60 -15.39 -1.74
N GLY A 117 3.98 -15.65 -0.59
CA GLY A 117 4.68 -16.01 0.66
C GLY A 117 5.64 -14.94 1.17
N LEU A 118 5.53 -13.70 0.67
CA LEU A 118 6.29 -12.54 1.12
C LEU A 118 5.33 -11.46 1.62
N TYR A 119 5.78 -10.69 2.62
CA TYR A 119 5.08 -9.50 3.09
C TYR A 119 6.06 -8.50 3.70
N VAL A 120 5.63 -7.24 3.84
CA VAL A 120 6.45 -6.15 4.37
C VAL A 120 5.73 -5.47 5.53
N THR A 121 6.48 -5.13 6.57
CA THR A 121 5.98 -4.38 7.72
C THR A 121 6.89 -3.20 8.05
N GLY A 122 6.34 -2.17 8.69
CA GLY A 122 7.10 -1.12 9.34
C GLY A 122 7.59 -1.53 10.74
N GLU A 123 8.18 -0.59 11.47
CA GLU A 123 8.77 -0.82 12.80
C GLU A 123 7.76 -1.38 13.83
N ASN A 124 6.49 -1.01 13.74
CA ASN A 124 5.41 -1.47 14.61
C ASN A 124 4.74 -2.77 14.15
N GLN A 125 5.35 -3.51 13.24
CA GLN A 125 4.82 -4.74 12.62
C GLN A 125 3.53 -4.53 11.81
N TYR A 126 3.18 -3.27 11.50
CA TYR A 126 2.03 -2.95 10.66
C TYR A 126 2.46 -2.84 9.19
N PRO A 127 1.64 -3.28 8.22
CA PRO A 127 1.98 -3.24 6.78
C PRO A 127 1.77 -1.85 6.16
N SER A 128 2.02 -0.81 6.92
CA SER A 128 2.11 0.60 6.51
C SER A 128 2.93 1.40 7.54
N VAL A 129 3.45 2.55 7.14
CA VAL A 129 4.22 3.43 8.03
C VAL A 129 3.58 4.81 8.07
N SER A 130 3.21 5.24 9.29
CA SER A 130 2.77 6.61 9.57
C SER A 130 3.86 7.31 10.39
N LEU A 131 4.62 8.18 9.72
CA LEU A 131 5.81 8.83 10.29
C LEU A 131 5.49 10.06 11.15
N GLY A 132 4.28 10.63 10.97
CA GLY A 132 3.94 11.91 11.58
C GLY A 132 4.68 13.08 10.93
N ASN A 133 5.13 14.05 11.73
CA ASN A 133 5.88 15.17 11.20
C ASN A 133 7.33 14.77 10.90
N VAL A 134 7.74 14.98 9.67
CA VAL A 134 9.11 14.71 9.19
C VAL A 134 9.71 15.97 8.59
N GLU A 135 11.03 16.00 8.48
CA GLU A 135 11.78 17.00 7.72
C GLU A 135 11.99 16.52 6.27
N ASP A 136 12.64 17.34 5.42
CA ASP A 136 12.90 17.01 4.01
C ASP A 136 13.88 15.85 3.80
N ASN A 137 14.56 15.42 4.86
CA ASN A 137 15.41 14.25 4.93
C ASN A 137 14.99 13.40 6.12
N PHE A 138 14.50 12.22 5.87
CA PHE A 138 14.08 11.31 6.93
C PHE A 138 14.43 9.86 6.62
N THR A 139 14.41 9.03 7.64
CA THR A 139 14.65 7.59 7.53
C THR A 139 13.63 6.83 8.35
N PHE A 140 13.34 5.61 7.92
CA PHE A 140 12.52 4.66 8.65
C PHE A 140 12.89 3.23 8.24
N ASP A 141 12.62 2.27 9.09
CA ASP A 141 12.90 0.87 8.81
C ASP A 141 11.67 0.14 8.29
N VAL A 142 11.91 -0.74 7.33
CA VAL A 142 10.94 -1.72 6.83
C VAL A 142 11.54 -3.11 6.90
N THR A 143 10.71 -4.10 7.22
CA THR A 143 11.13 -5.49 7.30
C THR A 143 10.38 -6.31 6.27
N VAL A 144 11.13 -6.95 5.37
CA VAL A 144 10.59 -7.94 4.43
C VAL A 144 10.66 -9.30 5.08
N HIS A 145 9.55 -10.02 5.05
CA HIS A 145 9.41 -11.36 5.61
C HIS A 145 9.23 -12.38 4.49
N ASN A 146 9.90 -13.51 4.60
CA ASN A 146 9.81 -14.63 3.67
C ASN A 146 9.37 -15.88 4.43
N ILE A 147 8.13 -16.32 4.21
CA ILE A 147 7.58 -17.55 4.82
C ILE A 147 7.69 -18.77 3.90
N THR A 148 8.38 -18.65 2.75
CA THR A 148 8.56 -19.75 1.81
C THR A 148 9.81 -20.58 2.12
N ASP A 149 9.89 -21.77 1.50
CA ASP A 149 11.03 -22.70 1.62
C ASP A 149 12.24 -22.29 0.76
N THR A 150 12.19 -21.19 0.04
CA THR A 150 13.24 -20.74 -0.88
C THR A 150 13.70 -19.33 -0.60
N ASP A 151 14.99 -19.07 -0.81
CA ASP A 151 15.54 -17.71 -0.77
C ASP A 151 14.89 -16.84 -1.85
N ARG A 152 14.63 -15.58 -1.55
CA ARG A 152 14.05 -14.62 -2.48
C ARG A 152 14.96 -13.39 -2.59
N THR A 153 15.35 -13.06 -3.81
CA THR A 153 16.14 -11.84 -4.08
C THR A 153 15.26 -10.83 -4.78
N LEU A 154 15.19 -9.63 -4.24
CA LEU A 154 14.32 -8.55 -4.71
C LEU A 154 15.12 -7.25 -4.81
N LYS A 155 14.76 -6.39 -5.73
CA LYS A 155 15.25 -5.01 -5.83
C LYS A 155 14.27 -4.08 -5.12
N MET A 156 14.76 -3.16 -4.31
CA MET A 156 13.92 -2.18 -3.63
C MET A 156 13.86 -0.88 -4.42
N ILE A 157 12.66 -0.35 -4.61
CA ILE A 157 12.39 0.96 -5.22
C ILE A 157 11.53 1.78 -4.26
N VAL A 158 11.95 3.01 -3.98
CA VAL A 158 11.22 3.94 -3.12
C VAL A 158 10.69 5.09 -3.96
N ASN A 159 9.37 5.22 -4.03
CA ASN A 159 8.69 6.34 -4.68
C ASN A 159 8.21 7.33 -3.62
N THR A 160 8.52 8.60 -3.80
CA THR A 160 8.03 9.68 -2.93
C THR A 160 7.27 10.69 -3.76
N ASN A 161 6.05 10.98 -3.33
CA ASN A 161 5.11 11.89 -3.97
C ASN A 161 4.66 12.97 -2.97
N THR A 162 4.01 13.98 -3.50
CA THR A 162 3.24 15.01 -2.76
C THR A 162 2.00 15.37 -3.57
N ASP A 163 1.15 16.24 -3.03
CA ASP A 163 0.00 16.78 -3.74
C ASP A 163 0.43 17.83 -4.79
N THR A 164 -0.40 18.04 -5.79
CA THR A 164 -0.29 19.13 -6.74
C THR A 164 -1.07 20.34 -6.24
N VAL A 165 -0.58 21.54 -6.52
CA VAL A 165 -1.30 22.81 -6.30
C VAL A 165 -1.60 23.43 -7.64
N LYS A 166 -2.88 23.75 -7.89
CA LYS A 166 -3.36 24.39 -9.08
C LYS A 166 -4.19 25.62 -8.73
N ASP A 167 -3.86 26.75 -9.31
CA ASP A 167 -4.55 28.02 -9.02
C ASP A 167 -4.62 28.36 -7.51
N GLY A 168 -3.58 28.01 -6.75
CA GLY A 168 -3.47 28.25 -5.30
C GLY A 168 -4.32 27.31 -4.44
N GLN A 169 -4.89 26.26 -5.00
CA GLN A 169 -5.65 25.24 -4.27
C GLN A 169 -5.03 23.86 -4.44
N PHE A 170 -5.19 23.01 -3.44
CA PHE A 170 -4.82 21.60 -3.54
C PHE A 170 -5.68 20.91 -4.59
N ASP A 171 -5.01 20.31 -5.57
CA ASP A 171 -5.68 19.55 -6.65
C ASP A 171 -5.81 18.06 -6.29
N LEU A 172 -5.19 17.62 -5.20
CA LEU A 172 -5.14 16.22 -4.73
C LEU A 172 -4.65 15.22 -5.79
N THR A 173 -4.07 15.74 -6.88
CA THR A 173 -3.44 14.94 -7.94
C THR A 173 -2.00 14.63 -7.54
N PRO A 174 -1.53 13.38 -7.63
CA PRO A 174 -0.20 13.01 -7.16
C PRO A 174 0.89 13.64 -8.02
N ARG A 175 1.88 14.24 -7.38
CA ARG A 175 3.11 14.75 -7.99
C ARG A 175 4.29 13.91 -7.53
N LYS A 176 4.96 13.24 -8.45
CA LYS A 176 6.20 12.51 -8.16
C LYS A 176 7.34 13.48 -7.84
N LEU A 177 7.97 13.29 -6.70
CA LEU A 177 9.17 14.03 -6.28
C LEU A 177 10.43 13.21 -6.57
N THR A 178 10.49 11.98 -6.07
CA THR A 178 11.65 11.11 -6.24
C THR A 178 11.23 9.67 -6.54
N GLU A 179 12.16 8.96 -7.20
CA GLU A 179 12.15 7.52 -7.32
C GLU A 179 13.60 7.06 -7.16
N THR A 180 13.86 6.28 -6.13
CA THR A 180 15.20 5.82 -5.79
C THR A 180 15.25 4.31 -5.88
N VAL A 181 16.17 3.79 -6.68
CA VAL A 181 16.44 2.36 -6.81
C VAL A 181 17.57 1.99 -5.87
N TRP A 182 17.36 0.96 -5.06
CA TRP A 182 18.31 0.43 -4.09
C TRP A 182 18.92 -0.89 -4.58
N PRO A 183 20.07 -1.29 -4.04
CA PRO A 183 20.66 -2.61 -4.33
C PRO A 183 19.67 -3.74 -4.02
N GLU A 184 19.89 -4.88 -4.66
CA GLU A 184 19.14 -6.09 -4.38
C GLU A 184 19.34 -6.55 -2.94
N VAL A 185 18.27 -7.09 -2.36
CA VAL A 185 18.24 -7.69 -1.03
C VAL A 185 17.79 -9.14 -1.15
N THR A 186 18.54 -10.04 -0.52
CA THR A 186 18.17 -11.46 -0.44
C THR A 186 17.59 -11.79 0.91
N ILE A 187 16.34 -12.22 0.92
CA ILE A 187 15.62 -12.68 2.10
C ILE A 187 15.67 -14.21 2.11
N LYS A 188 16.35 -14.79 3.08
CA LYS A 188 16.48 -16.23 3.23
C LYS A 188 15.13 -16.89 3.50
N ALA A 189 15.01 -18.19 3.13
CA ALA A 189 13.84 -18.99 3.45
C ALA A 189 13.53 -18.90 4.96
N HIS A 190 12.25 -18.80 5.33
CA HIS A 190 11.75 -18.70 6.71
C HIS A 190 12.45 -17.61 7.54
N SER A 191 12.80 -16.47 6.93
CA SER A 191 13.57 -15.41 7.57
C SER A 191 13.00 -14.03 7.22
N SER A 192 13.57 -13.01 7.85
CA SER A 192 13.21 -11.61 7.61
C SER A 192 14.47 -10.79 7.42
N GLN A 193 14.36 -9.73 6.63
CA GLN A 193 15.42 -8.77 6.40
C GLN A 193 14.90 -7.35 6.61
N THR A 194 15.51 -6.64 7.57
CA THR A 194 15.22 -5.21 7.78
C THR A 194 16.12 -4.35 6.90
N VAL A 195 15.54 -3.33 6.29
CA VAL A 195 16.22 -2.35 5.45
C VAL A 195 15.84 -0.96 5.91
N THR A 196 16.84 -0.08 6.10
CA THR A 196 16.60 1.33 6.41
C THR A 196 16.35 2.11 5.12
N VAL A 197 15.13 2.61 4.96
CA VAL A 197 14.74 3.51 3.87
C VAL A 197 15.24 4.92 4.17
N LYS A 198 15.80 5.58 3.15
CA LYS A 198 16.24 6.99 3.24
C LYS A 198 15.52 7.79 2.18
N VAL A 199 14.80 8.81 2.58
CA VAL A 199 14.11 9.75 1.69
C VAL A 199 14.80 11.10 1.79
N ASN A 200 15.09 11.70 0.62
CA ASN A 200 15.67 13.03 0.52
C ASN A 200 14.92 13.82 -0.54
N VAL A 201 14.15 14.80 -0.12
CA VAL A 201 13.40 15.72 -0.97
C VAL A 201 13.83 17.19 -0.81
N ALA A 202 14.94 17.44 -0.13
CA ALA A 202 15.45 18.78 0.20
C ALA A 202 15.56 19.71 -1.01
N LYS A 203 15.85 19.18 -2.19
CA LYS A 203 15.89 19.97 -3.44
C LYS A 203 14.55 20.61 -3.83
N PHE A 204 13.45 20.11 -3.28
CA PHE A 204 12.09 20.62 -3.53
C PHE A 204 11.57 21.51 -2.40
N ALA A 205 12.25 21.57 -1.25
CA ALA A 205 11.77 22.19 -0.02
C ALA A 205 11.35 23.65 -0.19
N GLU A 206 12.16 24.47 -0.84
CA GLU A 206 11.86 25.90 -1.08
C GLU A 206 10.59 26.05 -1.95
N GLU A 207 10.49 25.28 -3.03
CA GLU A 207 9.33 25.31 -3.91
C GLU A 207 8.07 24.85 -3.19
N LEU A 208 8.14 23.71 -2.48
CA LEU A 208 6.99 23.15 -1.77
C LEU A 208 6.51 24.06 -0.64
N THR A 209 7.41 24.63 0.15
CA THR A 209 7.04 25.59 1.19
C THR A 209 6.38 26.85 0.62
N LYS A 210 6.82 27.31 -0.55
CA LYS A 210 6.20 28.45 -1.22
C LYS A 210 4.80 28.14 -1.75
N LEU A 211 4.61 26.93 -2.32
CA LEU A 211 3.32 26.48 -2.87
C LEU A 211 2.33 26.10 -1.76
N MET A 212 2.81 25.51 -0.67
CA MET A 212 2.03 24.92 0.42
C MET A 212 2.54 25.43 1.78
N PRO A 213 2.35 26.72 2.11
CA PRO A 213 2.95 27.34 3.28
C PRO A 213 2.42 26.79 4.63
N ASN A 214 1.30 26.11 4.62
CA ASN A 214 0.70 25.46 5.79
C ASN A 214 1.14 24.01 5.99
N GLY A 215 2.09 23.54 5.20
CA GLY A 215 2.59 22.15 5.20
C GLY A 215 2.11 21.34 3.99
N TYR A 216 2.81 20.25 3.75
CA TYR A 216 2.54 19.31 2.65
C TYR A 216 2.79 17.88 3.11
N PHE A 217 2.13 16.94 2.46
CA PHE A 217 2.38 15.52 2.68
C PHE A 217 3.58 15.05 1.88
N LEU A 218 4.44 14.28 2.53
CA LEU A 218 5.46 13.45 1.89
C LEU A 218 5.03 12.00 2.05
N GLU A 219 4.65 11.38 0.95
CA GLU A 219 4.02 10.06 0.97
C GLU A 219 4.49 9.21 -0.20
N GLY A 220 4.30 7.91 -0.11
CA GLY A 220 4.69 7.05 -1.20
C GLY A 220 4.68 5.57 -0.88
N PHE A 221 5.53 4.84 -1.61
CA PHE A 221 5.60 3.39 -1.51
C PHE A 221 7.04 2.91 -1.49
N VAL A 222 7.32 1.97 -0.58
CA VAL A 222 8.49 1.12 -0.65
C VAL A 222 8.08 -0.14 -1.39
N ARG A 223 8.66 -0.37 -2.57
CA ARG A 223 8.32 -1.47 -3.46
C ARG A 223 9.48 -2.45 -3.54
N PHE A 224 9.19 -3.72 -3.38
CA PHE A 224 10.12 -4.81 -3.63
C PHE A 224 9.69 -5.51 -4.91
N VAL A 225 10.55 -5.42 -5.91
CA VAL A 225 10.26 -5.85 -7.28
C VAL A 225 11.13 -7.02 -7.68
N ASP A 226 10.64 -7.83 -8.62
CA ASP A 226 11.45 -8.90 -9.23
C ASP A 226 12.59 -8.27 -10.06
N PRO A 227 13.85 -8.63 -9.84
CA PRO A 227 14.98 -8.10 -10.61
C PRO A 227 14.90 -8.39 -12.11
N ALA A 228 14.14 -9.40 -12.53
CA ALA A 228 14.07 -9.85 -13.91
C ALA A 228 13.16 -8.96 -14.79
N ASP A 229 12.06 -8.42 -14.23
CA ASP A 229 11.07 -7.70 -15.01
C ASP A 229 10.55 -6.40 -14.34
N ASP A 230 11.10 -6.05 -13.17
CA ASP A 230 10.67 -4.92 -12.33
C ASP A 230 9.19 -4.99 -11.89
N GLY A 231 8.58 -6.17 -11.94
CA GLY A 231 7.23 -6.41 -11.47
C GLY A 231 7.13 -6.31 -9.95
N ASP A 232 6.11 -5.60 -9.44
CA ASP A 232 5.86 -5.49 -8.00
C ASP A 232 5.55 -6.87 -7.41
N VAL A 233 6.34 -7.30 -6.44
CA VAL A 233 6.12 -8.53 -5.67
C VAL A 233 5.40 -8.21 -4.37
N VAL A 234 5.94 -7.29 -3.58
CA VAL A 234 5.31 -6.76 -2.37
C VAL A 234 5.65 -5.28 -2.20
N SER A 235 4.76 -4.54 -1.57
CA SER A 235 4.95 -3.12 -1.30
C SER A 235 4.40 -2.71 0.06
N LEU A 236 4.82 -1.52 0.52
CA LEU A 236 4.38 -0.93 1.78
C LEU A 236 4.18 0.58 1.56
N PRO A 237 2.98 1.13 1.87
CA PRO A 237 2.74 2.56 1.85
C PRO A 237 3.34 3.24 3.07
N PHE A 238 3.84 4.47 2.88
CA PHE A 238 4.30 5.35 3.95
C PHE A 238 3.79 6.78 3.77
N MET A 239 3.75 7.52 4.88
CA MET A 239 3.39 8.94 4.90
C MET A 239 4.01 9.63 6.11
#